data_992c14170c191768be2443d7433292cc
#
_entry.id   992c14170c191768be2443d7433292cc
#
_cell.length_a   1.000
_cell.length_b   1.000
_cell.length_c   1.000
_cell.angle_alpha   90.00
_cell.angle_beta   90.00
_cell.angle_gamma   90.00
#
_symmetry.space_group_name_H-M   'P 1'
#
loop_
_entity.id
_entity.type
_entity.pdbx_description
1 polymer ?
#
loop_
_entity_poly.entity_id
_entity_poly.type
_entity_poly.pdbx_seq_one_letter_code
_entity_poly.pdbx_strand_id
1 'polypeptide(L)'
;MKWIKRIVIGLLLLVVVVALTYVLGPTPQFEEVTSDLPSFSISLEELERYIAQRESKVPNLKPENASRIVWADSVRQTDYAIVYLHGFSAGVMEGAPLHLQTAKRYGMNLYLPRLSKHGIADKEIFKELTPEQLVNDAKEALVIGCKLGKKVILMSCSTGSTLGIYLQAHHPDIFAHVMYSPNIALFDPTAKMLSGPWGLQIVQNIIGEYRIPKPEKEPKPDSIQAKIDRYWTGTYRVEGLVALQALIDQTMTDEVFGKVKQPFFLGYYYESDTAQDMTVSVSAMVDFSRKAQTPEDQKRLVAFSKAGAHVINSPLISKEYEQVKSETFLFFEEVLGIMPR
;
A
#
# COMPACT_ATOMS: atom_id res chain seq x y z
N MET A 1 -22.42 -54.45 0.30
CA MET A 1 -20.99 -54.16 -0.05
C MET A 1 -20.80 -53.61 -1.46
N LYS A 2 -21.28 -54.23 -2.54
CA LYS A 2 -21.07 -53.74 -3.96
C LYS A 2 -21.67 -52.34 -4.17
N TRP A 3 -22.80 -51.99 -3.60
CA TRP A 3 -23.46 -50.71 -3.75
C TRP A 3 -22.67 -49.55 -3.05
N ILE A 4 -22.16 -49.81 -1.84
CA ILE A 4 -21.30 -48.85 -1.12
C ILE A 4 -20.02 -48.54 -1.93
N LYS A 5 -19.39 -49.57 -2.52
CA LYS A 5 -18.20 -49.38 -3.38
C LYS A 5 -18.54 -48.47 -4.60
N ARG A 6 -19.71 -48.63 -5.23
CA ARG A 6 -20.12 -47.79 -6.37
C ARG A 6 -20.35 -46.33 -5.96
N ILE A 7 -20.94 -46.09 -4.78
CA ILE A 7 -21.10 -44.74 -4.25
C ILE A 7 -19.74 -44.09 -3.95
N VAL A 8 -18.84 -44.81 -3.29
CA VAL A 8 -17.47 -44.35 -3.02
C VAL A 8 -16.71 -44.00 -4.28
N ILE A 9 -16.78 -44.86 -5.30
CA ILE A 9 -16.15 -44.58 -6.60
C ILE A 9 -16.80 -43.37 -7.27
N GLY A 10 -18.11 -43.23 -7.24
CA GLY A 10 -18.82 -42.05 -7.77
C GLY A 10 -18.43 -40.76 -7.08
N LEU A 11 -18.27 -40.77 -5.75
CA LEU A 11 -17.79 -39.60 -4.98
C LEU A 11 -16.34 -39.27 -5.31
N LEU A 12 -15.47 -40.27 -5.42
CA LEU A 12 -14.08 -40.04 -5.82
C LEU A 12 -13.98 -39.43 -7.23
N LEU A 13 -14.73 -39.97 -8.19
CA LEU A 13 -14.79 -39.39 -9.53
C LEU A 13 -15.29 -37.95 -9.54
N LEU A 14 -16.34 -37.65 -8.73
CA LEU A 14 -16.84 -36.28 -8.58
C LEU A 14 -15.76 -35.35 -8.03
N VAL A 15 -15.05 -35.77 -6.97
CA VAL A 15 -13.93 -35.00 -6.39
C VAL A 15 -12.85 -34.74 -7.43
N VAL A 16 -12.49 -35.77 -8.22
CA VAL A 16 -11.49 -35.62 -9.29
C VAL A 16 -11.96 -34.63 -10.36
N VAL A 17 -13.23 -34.72 -10.80
CA VAL A 17 -13.80 -33.80 -11.77
C VAL A 17 -13.81 -32.35 -11.24
N VAL A 18 -14.23 -32.15 -9.99
CA VAL A 18 -14.23 -30.82 -9.34
C VAL A 18 -12.81 -30.28 -9.26
N ALA A 19 -11.85 -31.12 -8.82
CA ALA A 19 -10.45 -30.70 -8.72
C ALA A 19 -9.86 -30.32 -10.09
N LEU A 20 -10.13 -31.13 -11.12
CA LEU A 20 -9.70 -30.82 -12.49
C LEU A 20 -10.37 -29.54 -13.01
N THR A 21 -11.66 -29.38 -12.80
CA THR A 21 -12.38 -28.15 -13.18
C THR A 21 -11.78 -26.92 -12.49
N TYR A 22 -11.42 -27.04 -11.21
CA TYR A 22 -10.76 -25.96 -10.49
C TYR A 22 -9.37 -25.65 -11.09
N VAL A 23 -8.51 -26.63 -11.21
CA VAL A 23 -7.12 -26.44 -11.68
C VAL A 23 -7.06 -25.96 -13.14
N LEU A 24 -7.97 -26.39 -13.99
CA LEU A 24 -8.07 -25.96 -15.40
C LEU A 24 -8.86 -24.67 -15.59
N GLY A 25 -9.29 -24.03 -14.50
CA GLY A 25 -10.03 -22.78 -14.55
C GLY A 25 -9.21 -21.59 -15.03
N PRO A 26 -9.89 -20.52 -15.51
CA PRO A 26 -9.20 -19.31 -15.90
C PRO A 26 -8.48 -18.71 -14.70
N THR A 27 -7.17 -18.51 -14.85
CA THR A 27 -6.32 -17.89 -13.83
C THR A 27 -5.90 -16.51 -14.33
N PRO A 28 -6.04 -15.45 -13.51
CA PRO A 28 -5.54 -14.13 -13.85
C PRO A 28 -4.04 -14.19 -14.18
N GLN A 29 -3.64 -13.58 -15.29
CA GLN A 29 -2.25 -13.56 -15.72
C GLN A 29 -1.72 -12.14 -15.58
N PHE A 30 -0.61 -11.99 -14.87
CA PHE A 30 0.13 -10.74 -14.72
C PHE A 30 1.60 -11.01 -15.04
N GLU A 31 2.27 -10.00 -15.54
CA GLU A 31 3.72 -10.05 -15.71
C GLU A 31 4.40 -10.08 -14.31
N GLU A 32 5.58 -10.73 -14.26
CA GLU A 32 6.38 -10.69 -13.04
C GLU A 32 6.91 -9.29 -12.79
N VAL A 33 6.79 -8.83 -11.55
CA VAL A 33 7.32 -7.52 -11.16
C VAL A 33 8.85 -7.59 -11.10
N THR A 34 9.50 -6.53 -11.59
CA THR A 34 10.96 -6.40 -11.57
C THR A 34 11.40 -5.26 -10.67
N SER A 35 12.58 -5.36 -10.09
CA SER A 35 13.12 -4.34 -9.19
C SER A 35 13.94 -3.26 -9.90
N ASP A 36 14.31 -3.44 -11.17
CA ASP A 36 15.15 -2.49 -11.90
C ASP A 36 14.54 -1.10 -11.96
N LEU A 37 15.30 -0.09 -11.54
CA LEU A 37 14.85 1.30 -11.58
C LEU A 37 14.83 1.83 -13.01
N PRO A 38 13.82 2.65 -13.35
CA PRO A 38 13.79 3.29 -14.66
C PRO A 38 14.93 4.31 -14.79
N SER A 39 15.48 4.45 -16.00
CA SER A 39 16.37 5.55 -16.31
C SER A 39 15.58 6.86 -16.30
N PHE A 40 16.11 7.90 -15.65
CA PHE A 40 15.39 9.15 -15.45
C PHE A 40 16.33 10.35 -15.62
N SER A 41 16.25 11.00 -16.77
CA SER A 41 17.17 12.09 -17.17
C SER A 41 16.66 13.51 -16.83
N ILE A 42 15.45 13.63 -16.23
CA ILE A 42 14.84 14.93 -15.91
C ILE A 42 15.61 15.60 -14.78
N SER A 43 15.98 16.87 -14.94
CA SER A 43 16.67 17.64 -13.91
C SER A 43 15.76 17.99 -12.73
N LEU A 44 16.35 18.41 -11.61
CA LEU A 44 15.60 18.78 -10.41
C LEU A 44 14.62 19.93 -10.68
N GLU A 45 15.05 20.92 -11.44
CA GLU A 45 14.29 22.12 -11.80
C GLU A 45 13.11 21.82 -12.74
N GLU A 46 13.19 20.70 -13.46
CA GLU A 46 12.15 20.26 -14.41
C GLU A 46 11.12 19.33 -13.81
N LEU A 47 11.36 18.79 -12.62
CA LEU A 47 10.51 17.77 -12.00
C LEU A 47 9.05 18.21 -11.83
N GLU A 48 8.81 19.41 -11.33
CA GLU A 48 7.43 19.90 -11.15
C GLU A 48 6.69 19.99 -12.48
N ARG A 49 7.36 20.51 -13.50
CA ARG A 49 6.78 20.60 -14.86
C ARG A 49 6.48 19.22 -15.42
N TYR A 50 7.40 18.28 -15.27
CA TYR A 50 7.22 16.89 -15.69
C TYR A 50 6.00 16.25 -15.01
N ILE A 51 5.91 16.35 -13.68
CA ILE A 51 4.81 15.82 -12.90
C ILE A 51 3.49 16.47 -13.33
N ALA A 52 3.43 17.81 -13.41
CA ALA A 52 2.23 18.53 -13.80
C ALA A 52 1.75 18.16 -15.22
N GLN A 53 2.67 18.01 -16.18
CA GLN A 53 2.34 17.56 -17.53
C GLN A 53 1.79 16.13 -17.57
N ARG A 54 2.30 15.25 -16.72
CA ARG A 54 1.79 13.87 -16.60
C ARG A 54 0.39 13.85 -15.99
N GLU A 55 0.20 14.55 -14.89
CA GLU A 55 -1.08 14.61 -14.19
C GLU A 55 -2.18 15.32 -15.02
N SER A 56 -1.83 16.32 -15.82
CA SER A 56 -2.81 17.01 -16.69
C SER A 56 -3.41 16.12 -17.78
N LYS A 57 -2.81 14.97 -18.06
CA LYS A 57 -3.32 13.98 -19.02
C LYS A 57 -4.27 12.97 -18.40
N VAL A 58 -4.42 12.99 -17.08
CA VAL A 58 -5.26 12.03 -16.35
C VAL A 58 -6.71 12.50 -16.39
N PRO A 59 -7.62 11.76 -17.04
CA PRO A 59 -9.02 12.14 -17.09
C PRO A 59 -9.68 12.00 -15.72
N ASN A 60 -10.64 12.87 -15.42
CA ASN A 60 -11.46 12.80 -14.22
C ASN A 60 -10.65 12.73 -12.89
N LEU A 61 -9.45 13.33 -12.88
CA LEU A 61 -8.64 13.38 -11.68
C LEU A 61 -9.39 14.15 -10.59
N LYS A 62 -9.51 13.53 -9.41
CA LYS A 62 -10.16 14.14 -8.25
C LYS A 62 -9.31 15.30 -7.72
N PRO A 63 -9.94 16.38 -7.24
CA PRO A 63 -9.19 17.47 -6.62
C PRO A 63 -8.22 16.98 -5.53
N GLU A 64 -7.04 17.60 -5.46
CA GLU A 64 -5.97 17.29 -4.48
C GLU A 64 -5.34 15.89 -4.58
N ASN A 65 -5.70 15.07 -5.59
CA ASN A 65 -5.14 13.73 -5.77
C ASN A 65 -3.97 13.67 -6.77
N ALA A 66 -3.62 14.76 -7.42
CA ALA A 66 -2.46 14.82 -8.31
C ALA A 66 -1.15 14.57 -7.55
N SER A 67 -0.22 13.86 -8.19
CA SER A 67 1.16 13.77 -7.73
C SER A 67 1.77 15.16 -7.59
N ARG A 68 2.59 15.38 -6.56
CA ARG A 68 3.26 16.68 -6.37
C ARG A 68 4.47 16.60 -5.46
N ILE A 69 5.34 17.58 -5.60
CA ILE A 69 6.44 17.84 -4.68
C ILE A 69 6.02 18.92 -3.69
N VAL A 70 6.38 18.73 -2.43
CA VAL A 70 6.31 19.74 -1.38
C VAL A 70 7.76 20.05 -1.01
N TRP A 71 8.23 21.22 -1.42
CA TRP A 71 9.59 21.67 -1.11
C TRP A 71 9.71 22.08 0.35
N ALA A 72 10.85 21.79 0.96
CA ALA A 72 11.15 22.22 2.32
C ALA A 72 11.24 23.75 2.42
N ASP A 73 11.88 24.39 1.43
CA ASP A 73 12.05 25.85 1.31
C ASP A 73 12.14 26.32 -0.13
N SER A 74 12.99 25.71 -0.96
CA SER A 74 13.26 26.08 -2.34
C SER A 74 13.57 24.86 -3.20
N VAL A 75 13.66 25.04 -4.52
CA VAL A 75 14.01 23.99 -5.47
C VAL A 75 15.49 23.65 -5.28
N ARG A 76 15.78 22.75 -4.36
CA ARG A 76 17.12 22.22 -4.11
C ARG A 76 17.02 20.84 -3.42
N GLN A 77 18.08 20.06 -3.55
CA GLN A 77 18.18 18.78 -2.84
C GLN A 77 18.39 19.02 -1.35
N THR A 78 17.65 18.28 -0.51
CA THR A 78 17.82 18.24 0.95
C THR A 78 18.70 17.06 1.38
N ASP A 79 19.13 17.01 2.65
CA ASP A 79 19.91 15.86 3.15
C ASP A 79 19.09 14.58 3.12
N TYR A 80 17.80 14.68 3.44
CA TYR A 80 16.82 13.61 3.34
C TYR A 80 15.60 14.09 2.55
N ALA A 81 15.00 13.21 1.75
CA ALA A 81 13.68 13.43 1.18
C ALA A 81 12.73 12.33 1.62
N ILE A 82 11.47 12.68 1.77
CA ILE A 82 10.39 11.72 2.04
C ILE A 82 9.68 11.40 0.73
N VAL A 83 9.42 10.12 0.48
CA VAL A 83 8.47 9.64 -0.54
C VAL A 83 7.32 8.96 0.19
N TYR A 84 6.09 9.47 0.02
CA TYR A 84 4.90 8.87 0.65
C TYR A 84 4.13 8.00 -0.33
N LEU A 85 4.12 6.70 -0.12
CA LEU A 85 3.36 5.73 -0.91
C LEU A 85 2.02 5.44 -0.22
N HIS A 86 0.92 5.84 -0.85
CA HIS A 86 -0.44 5.66 -0.31
C HIS A 86 -0.98 4.24 -0.49
N GLY A 87 -2.05 3.90 0.23
CA GLY A 87 -2.71 2.60 0.17
C GLY A 87 -3.60 2.38 -1.05
N PHE A 88 -4.10 1.16 -1.20
CA PHE A 88 -5.05 0.79 -2.24
C PHE A 88 -6.36 1.57 -2.10
N SER A 89 -6.90 2.03 -3.20
CA SER A 89 -8.08 2.90 -3.31
C SER A 89 -7.96 4.29 -2.65
N ALA A 90 -6.84 4.61 -2.04
CA ALA A 90 -6.54 5.90 -1.44
C ALA A 90 -5.91 6.88 -2.45
N GLY A 91 -5.57 8.07 -1.99
CA GLY A 91 -4.84 9.08 -2.74
C GLY A 91 -3.70 9.67 -1.93
N VAL A 92 -2.98 10.58 -2.54
CA VAL A 92 -1.76 11.19 -1.97
C VAL A 92 -1.98 11.90 -0.63
N MET A 93 -3.21 12.25 -0.29
CA MET A 93 -3.57 12.91 0.97
C MET A 93 -4.00 11.94 2.08
N GLU A 94 -3.96 10.62 1.85
CA GLU A 94 -4.26 9.61 2.87
C GLU A 94 -3.47 9.84 4.17
N GLY A 95 -2.18 10.10 4.06
CA GLY A 95 -1.28 10.33 5.19
C GLY A 95 -1.27 11.77 5.72
N ALA A 96 -2.16 12.65 5.23
CA ALA A 96 -2.22 14.01 5.72
C ALA A 96 -2.91 14.09 7.08
N PRO A 97 -2.43 14.96 7.99
CA PRO A 97 -1.30 15.89 7.82
C PRO A 97 0.07 15.30 8.18
N LEU A 98 0.17 14.02 8.60
CA LEU A 98 1.39 13.47 9.22
C LEU A 98 2.63 13.58 8.32
N HIS A 99 2.54 13.14 7.06
CA HIS A 99 3.68 13.22 6.13
C HIS A 99 4.13 14.68 5.88
N LEU A 100 3.18 15.63 5.80
CA LEU A 100 3.48 17.06 5.67
C LEU A 100 4.16 17.62 6.93
N GLN A 101 3.64 17.25 8.10
CA GLN A 101 4.21 17.66 9.40
C GLN A 101 5.60 17.10 9.60
N THR A 102 5.83 15.84 9.21
CA THR A 102 7.14 15.19 9.27
C THR A 102 8.13 15.89 8.36
N ALA A 103 7.78 16.10 7.09
CA ALA A 103 8.64 16.81 6.14
C ALA A 103 9.01 18.21 6.63
N LYS A 104 8.02 18.97 7.13
CA LYS A 104 8.22 20.31 7.68
C LYS A 104 9.10 20.29 8.94
N ARG A 105 8.84 19.37 9.89
CA ARG A 105 9.58 19.29 11.16
C ARG A 105 11.07 19.08 10.95
N TYR A 106 11.43 18.25 9.96
CA TYR A 106 12.81 17.87 9.71
C TYR A 106 13.44 18.59 8.50
N GLY A 107 12.73 19.54 7.88
CA GLY A 107 13.23 20.32 6.75
C GLY A 107 13.54 19.45 5.53
N MET A 108 12.66 18.52 5.18
CA MET A 108 12.81 17.57 4.10
C MET A 108 11.89 17.91 2.92
N ASN A 109 12.38 17.74 1.69
CA ASN A 109 11.50 17.68 0.54
C ASN A 109 10.61 16.44 0.64
N LEU A 110 9.36 16.56 0.16
CA LEU A 110 8.39 15.47 0.19
C LEU A 110 7.82 15.27 -1.21
N TYR A 111 7.87 14.04 -1.70
CA TYR A 111 7.18 13.63 -2.91
C TYR A 111 5.93 12.82 -2.57
N LEU A 112 4.82 13.19 -3.17
CA LEU A 112 3.51 12.56 -3.06
C LEU A 112 3.13 11.97 -4.43
N PRO A 113 3.58 10.75 -4.78
CA PRO A 113 3.18 10.08 -6.00
C PRO A 113 1.73 9.63 -5.94
N ARG A 114 1.00 9.76 -7.02
CA ARG A 114 -0.28 9.10 -7.25
C ARG A 114 -0.02 7.78 -7.96
N LEU A 115 -0.45 6.69 -7.38
CA LEU A 115 -0.34 5.36 -7.99
C LEU A 115 -1.29 5.23 -9.18
N SER A 116 -0.94 4.39 -10.13
CA SER A 116 -1.70 4.11 -11.35
C SER A 116 -3.17 3.80 -11.06
N LYS A 117 -4.05 4.39 -11.83
CA LYS A 117 -5.52 4.28 -11.71
C LYS A 117 -6.11 4.81 -10.39
N HIS A 118 -5.33 5.37 -9.45
CA HIS A 118 -5.84 5.95 -8.21
C HIS A 118 -6.18 7.44 -8.36
N GLY A 119 -7.00 7.95 -7.44
CA GLY A 119 -7.37 9.38 -7.41
C GLY A 119 -8.28 9.84 -8.55
N ILE A 120 -8.95 8.96 -9.26
CA ILE A 120 -9.78 9.23 -10.43
C ILE A 120 -11.26 9.05 -10.05
N ALA A 121 -12.12 9.96 -10.50
CA ALA A 121 -13.56 9.90 -10.31
C ALA A 121 -14.22 9.10 -11.43
N ASP A 122 -13.98 7.79 -11.44
CA ASP A 122 -14.55 6.84 -12.39
C ASP A 122 -14.79 5.50 -11.67
N LYS A 123 -15.94 4.87 -11.89
CA LYS A 123 -16.26 3.55 -11.34
C LYS A 123 -15.52 2.41 -12.03
N GLU A 124 -15.06 2.61 -13.27
CA GLU A 124 -14.30 1.62 -14.03
C GLU A 124 -12.82 1.54 -13.62
N ILE A 125 -12.38 2.37 -12.67
CA ILE A 125 -11.00 2.31 -12.19
C ILE A 125 -10.68 0.90 -11.68
N PHE A 126 -9.41 0.54 -11.79
CA PHE A 126 -8.82 -0.75 -11.43
C PHE A 126 -9.21 -1.92 -12.34
N LYS A 127 -10.08 -1.74 -13.36
CA LYS A 127 -10.37 -2.79 -14.33
C LYS A 127 -9.11 -3.33 -15.02
N GLU A 128 -8.18 -2.44 -15.32
CA GLU A 128 -6.92 -2.74 -16.01
C GLU A 128 -5.69 -2.49 -15.10
N LEU A 129 -5.89 -2.52 -13.79
CA LEU A 129 -4.78 -2.38 -12.85
C LEU A 129 -3.94 -3.65 -12.85
N THR A 130 -2.62 -3.49 -12.81
CA THR A 130 -1.68 -4.62 -12.70
C THR A 130 -0.68 -4.41 -11.56
N PRO A 131 -0.12 -5.48 -10.98
CA PRO A 131 0.97 -5.40 -10.01
C PRO A 131 2.17 -4.61 -10.54
N GLU A 132 2.53 -4.84 -11.81
CA GLU A 132 3.65 -4.19 -12.48
C GLU A 132 3.47 -2.66 -12.54
N GLN A 133 2.27 -2.17 -12.88
CA GLN A 133 1.99 -0.74 -12.89
C GLN A 133 2.27 -0.11 -11.51
N LEU A 134 1.79 -0.74 -10.42
CA LEU A 134 2.00 -0.25 -9.06
C LEU A 134 3.48 -0.26 -8.66
N VAL A 135 4.21 -1.31 -8.99
CA VAL A 135 5.65 -1.41 -8.72
C VAL A 135 6.42 -0.37 -9.54
N ASN A 136 6.07 -0.16 -10.81
CA ASN A 136 6.71 0.84 -11.67
C ASN A 136 6.48 2.26 -11.15
N ASP A 137 5.28 2.59 -10.65
CA ASP A 137 5.01 3.87 -10.01
C ASP A 137 5.88 4.09 -8.77
N ALA A 138 6.03 3.05 -7.94
CA ALA A 138 6.86 3.13 -6.74
C ALA A 138 8.36 3.24 -7.08
N LYS A 139 8.84 2.55 -8.12
CA LYS A 139 10.21 2.69 -8.64
C LYS A 139 10.49 4.11 -9.15
N GLU A 140 9.57 4.66 -9.94
CA GLU A 140 9.69 6.05 -10.40
C GLU A 140 9.69 7.02 -9.22
N ALA A 141 8.81 6.79 -8.24
CA ALA A 141 8.76 7.61 -7.04
C ALA A 141 10.07 7.58 -6.25
N LEU A 142 10.72 6.43 -6.14
CA LEU A 142 12.04 6.29 -5.53
C LEU A 142 13.09 7.10 -6.30
N VAL A 143 13.12 6.99 -7.63
CA VAL A 143 14.07 7.75 -8.47
C VAL A 143 13.88 9.26 -8.31
N ILE A 144 12.62 9.74 -8.27
CA ILE A 144 12.32 11.15 -7.98
C ILE A 144 12.80 11.50 -6.57
N GLY A 145 12.52 10.65 -5.56
CA GLY A 145 13.00 10.84 -4.19
C GLY A 145 14.51 11.00 -4.10
N CYS A 146 15.30 10.21 -4.84
CA CYS A 146 16.76 10.33 -4.92
C CYS A 146 17.25 11.65 -5.54
N LYS A 147 16.42 12.31 -6.37
CA LYS A 147 16.73 13.67 -6.84
C LYS A 147 16.39 14.73 -5.81
N LEU A 148 15.36 14.52 -5.00
CA LEU A 148 14.89 15.46 -3.99
C LEU A 148 15.74 15.44 -2.70
N GLY A 149 16.37 14.32 -2.36
CA GLY A 149 17.20 14.16 -1.18
C GLY A 149 18.46 13.34 -1.46
N LYS A 150 19.52 13.59 -0.68
CA LYS A 150 20.73 12.75 -0.72
C LYS A 150 20.47 11.33 -0.22
N LYS A 151 19.47 11.18 0.67
CA LYS A 151 18.97 9.92 1.20
C LYS A 151 17.43 9.93 1.13
N VAL A 152 16.82 8.78 0.87
CA VAL A 152 15.37 8.66 0.79
C VAL A 152 14.83 7.93 2.01
N ILE A 153 13.82 8.52 2.64
CA ILE A 153 13.00 7.87 3.65
C ILE A 153 11.63 7.59 3.01
N LEU A 154 11.25 6.33 2.97
CA LEU A 154 9.89 5.97 2.58
C LEU A 154 8.95 6.17 3.77
N MET A 155 7.81 6.78 3.54
CA MET A 155 6.64 6.73 4.43
C MET A 155 5.49 6.11 3.65
N SER A 156 4.70 5.26 4.27
CA SER A 156 3.72 4.49 3.50
C SER A 156 2.57 3.98 4.37
N CYS A 157 1.44 3.70 3.73
CA CYS A 157 0.29 3.07 4.37
C CYS A 157 -0.17 1.86 3.55
N SER A 158 -0.53 0.76 4.21
CA SER A 158 -1.19 -0.39 3.58
C SER A 158 -0.41 -0.93 2.35
N THR A 159 -1.02 -0.95 1.18
CA THR A 159 -0.39 -1.35 -0.10
C THR A 159 0.83 -0.50 -0.47
N GLY A 160 0.84 0.77 -0.08
CA GLY A 160 2.05 1.58 -0.22
C GLY A 160 3.24 0.99 0.53
N SER A 161 2.99 0.35 1.69
CA SER A 161 4.03 -0.36 2.45
C SER A 161 4.45 -1.67 1.78
N THR A 162 3.52 -2.39 1.11
CA THR A 162 3.87 -3.55 0.27
C THR A 162 4.89 -3.16 -0.79
N LEU A 163 4.62 -2.07 -1.51
CA LEU A 163 5.53 -1.50 -2.52
C LEU A 163 6.86 -1.06 -1.89
N GLY A 164 6.79 -0.36 -0.75
CA GLY A 164 7.97 0.13 -0.05
C GLY A 164 8.88 -0.99 0.48
N ILE A 165 8.32 -2.09 1.01
CA ILE A 165 9.08 -3.27 1.46
C ILE A 165 9.80 -3.92 0.26
N TYR A 166 9.10 -4.08 -0.86
CA TYR A 166 9.69 -4.63 -2.07
C TYR A 166 10.86 -3.77 -2.57
N LEU A 167 10.70 -2.44 -2.60
CA LEU A 167 11.78 -1.51 -2.95
C LEU A 167 12.92 -1.59 -1.94
N GLN A 168 12.64 -1.58 -0.65
CA GLN A 168 13.63 -1.62 0.42
C GLN A 168 14.50 -2.90 0.36
N ALA A 169 13.90 -4.03 -0.02
CA ALA A 169 14.61 -5.29 -0.19
C ALA A 169 15.60 -5.28 -1.36
N HIS A 170 15.39 -4.45 -2.37
CA HIS A 170 16.18 -4.45 -3.61
C HIS A 170 17.05 -3.19 -3.78
N HIS A 171 16.76 -2.10 -3.04
CA HIS A 171 17.46 -0.83 -3.17
C HIS A 171 18.06 -0.39 -1.83
N PRO A 172 19.35 -0.69 -1.60
CA PRO A 172 20.03 -0.37 -0.33
C PRO A 172 20.19 1.14 -0.08
N ASP A 173 19.99 1.98 -1.09
CA ASP A 173 20.05 3.44 -0.98
C ASP A 173 18.83 4.05 -0.26
N ILE A 174 17.77 3.26 -0.04
CA ILE A 174 16.69 3.65 0.85
C ILE A 174 17.23 3.69 2.27
N PHE A 175 17.16 4.86 2.90
CA PHE A 175 17.74 5.09 4.21
C PHE A 175 16.91 4.47 5.34
N ALA A 176 15.59 4.62 5.29
CA ALA A 176 14.66 4.06 6.28
C ALA A 176 13.25 3.95 5.70
N HIS A 177 12.39 3.19 6.38
CA HIS A 177 10.99 3.02 5.99
C HIS A 177 10.04 3.17 7.18
N VAL A 178 9.08 4.08 7.10
CA VAL A 178 8.00 4.27 8.07
C VAL A 178 6.73 3.68 7.51
N MET A 179 6.24 2.61 8.11
CA MET A 179 5.10 1.83 7.65
C MET A 179 3.90 1.95 8.60
N TYR A 180 2.74 2.27 8.05
CA TYR A 180 1.48 2.28 8.78
C TYR A 180 0.57 1.18 8.24
N SER A 181 0.20 0.24 9.10
CA SER A 181 -0.66 -0.92 8.78
C SER A 181 -0.25 -1.60 7.45
N PRO A 182 1.02 -2.05 7.30
CA PRO A 182 1.51 -2.59 6.04
C PRO A 182 0.69 -3.79 5.57
N ASN A 183 0.32 -3.80 4.29
CA ASN A 183 -0.39 -4.92 3.69
C ASN A 183 0.60 -6.03 3.29
N ILE A 184 0.99 -6.84 4.25
CA ILE A 184 1.81 -8.06 4.04
C ILE A 184 0.94 -9.22 3.56
N ALA A 185 -0.27 -9.29 4.08
CA ALA A 185 -1.32 -10.22 3.68
C ALA A 185 -2.67 -9.60 4.05
N LEU A 186 -3.72 -9.92 3.29
CA LEU A 186 -5.08 -9.55 3.66
C LEU A 186 -5.51 -10.28 4.93
N PHE A 187 -6.41 -9.67 5.71
CA PHE A 187 -6.92 -10.26 6.95
C PHE A 187 -7.63 -11.58 6.70
N ASP A 188 -8.50 -11.64 5.69
CA ASP A 188 -9.18 -12.87 5.31
C ASP A 188 -8.24 -13.76 4.48
N PRO A 189 -7.82 -14.94 5.00
CA PRO A 189 -6.90 -15.82 4.28
C PRO A 189 -7.48 -16.39 2.98
N THR A 190 -8.81 -16.37 2.80
CA THR A 190 -9.45 -16.82 1.55
C THR A 190 -9.17 -15.87 0.38
N ALA A 191 -8.74 -14.64 0.66
CA ALA A 191 -8.32 -13.68 -0.36
C ALA A 191 -7.18 -14.20 -1.27
N LYS A 192 -6.38 -15.15 -0.80
CA LYS A 192 -5.37 -15.84 -1.63
C LYS A 192 -5.96 -16.54 -2.86
N MET A 193 -7.25 -16.84 -2.84
CA MET A 193 -7.94 -17.42 -4.01
C MET A 193 -8.13 -16.42 -5.14
N LEU A 194 -8.04 -15.11 -4.88
CA LEU A 194 -8.29 -14.05 -5.87
C LEU A 194 -7.29 -14.09 -7.04
N SER A 195 -6.04 -14.44 -6.79
CA SER A 195 -4.99 -14.58 -7.80
C SER A 195 -4.92 -15.98 -8.43
N GLY A 196 -5.67 -16.94 -7.88
CA GLY A 196 -5.73 -18.33 -8.33
C GLY A 196 -6.75 -18.60 -9.43
N PRO A 197 -6.93 -19.90 -9.79
CA PRO A 197 -7.96 -20.32 -10.73
C PRO A 197 -9.35 -19.88 -10.30
N TRP A 198 -10.12 -19.32 -11.23
CA TRP A 198 -11.47 -18.78 -11.00
C TRP A 198 -11.52 -17.56 -10.07
N GLY A 199 -10.39 -16.98 -9.66
CA GLY A 199 -10.34 -15.92 -8.65
C GLY A 199 -11.23 -14.73 -8.99
N LEU A 200 -11.16 -14.22 -10.22
CA LEU A 200 -12.01 -13.14 -10.68
C LEU A 200 -13.49 -13.53 -10.66
N GLN A 201 -13.85 -14.71 -11.18
CA GLN A 201 -15.24 -15.19 -11.22
C GLN A 201 -15.79 -15.41 -9.80
N ILE A 202 -14.97 -15.89 -8.88
CA ILE A 202 -15.36 -16.09 -7.47
C ILE A 202 -15.70 -14.73 -6.84
N VAL A 203 -14.84 -13.73 -6.96
CA VAL A 203 -15.10 -12.42 -6.36
C VAL A 203 -16.28 -11.72 -7.02
N GLN A 204 -16.44 -11.83 -8.33
CA GLN A 204 -17.60 -11.29 -9.04
C GLN A 204 -18.92 -11.94 -8.61
N ASN A 205 -18.92 -13.24 -8.32
CA ASN A 205 -20.10 -13.94 -7.81
C ASN A 205 -20.44 -13.58 -6.35
N ILE A 206 -19.44 -13.23 -5.53
CA ILE A 206 -19.62 -12.90 -4.10
C ILE A 206 -20.06 -11.44 -3.91
N ILE A 207 -19.40 -10.50 -4.58
CA ILE A 207 -19.62 -9.06 -4.35
C ILE A 207 -20.05 -8.28 -5.59
N GLY A 208 -20.13 -8.93 -6.76
CA GLY A 208 -20.48 -8.30 -8.04
C GLY A 208 -19.25 -7.80 -8.81
N GLU A 209 -19.47 -7.13 -9.93
CA GLU A 209 -18.40 -6.55 -10.76
C GLU A 209 -17.71 -5.34 -10.11
N TYR A 210 -18.38 -4.72 -9.16
CA TYR A 210 -17.89 -3.54 -8.45
C TYR A 210 -17.90 -3.78 -6.95
N ARG A 211 -16.80 -3.40 -6.32
CA ARG A 211 -16.82 -3.15 -4.88
C ARG A 211 -17.56 -1.84 -4.66
N ILE A 212 -18.64 -1.88 -3.89
CA ILE A 212 -19.45 -0.72 -3.54
C ILE A 212 -19.45 -0.62 -2.02
N PRO A 213 -19.09 0.54 -1.42
CA PRO A 213 -19.22 0.72 0.02
C PRO A 213 -20.68 0.57 0.42
N LYS A 214 -20.92 0.13 1.66
CA LYS A 214 -22.30 0.15 2.19
C LYS A 214 -22.83 1.56 2.07
N PRO A 215 -24.05 1.75 1.52
CA PRO A 215 -24.62 3.08 1.35
C PRO A 215 -24.81 3.71 2.73
N GLU A 216 -24.04 4.72 3.01
CA GLU A 216 -24.37 5.70 4.05
C GLU A 216 -25.28 6.75 3.45
N LYS A 217 -26.06 7.44 4.31
CA LYS A 217 -26.82 8.63 3.89
C LYS A 217 -25.84 9.58 3.21
N GLU A 218 -26.30 10.28 2.14
CA GLU A 218 -25.48 11.26 1.45
C GLU A 218 -24.70 12.13 2.46
N PRO A 219 -23.38 12.15 2.38
CA PRO A 219 -22.58 12.86 3.37
C PRO A 219 -22.86 14.36 3.27
N LYS A 220 -23.05 15.00 4.42
CA LYS A 220 -23.14 16.47 4.46
C LYS A 220 -21.84 17.05 3.91
N PRO A 221 -21.91 18.13 3.11
CA PRO A 221 -20.71 18.91 2.76
C PRO A 221 -19.91 19.22 4.06
N ASP A 222 -18.59 19.16 4.01
CA ASP A 222 -17.68 19.37 5.16
C ASP A 222 -17.70 18.29 6.26
N SER A 223 -18.47 17.21 6.12
CA SER A 223 -18.40 16.07 7.03
C SER A 223 -17.06 15.33 6.90
N ILE A 224 -16.70 14.54 7.93
CA ILE A 224 -15.54 13.64 7.86
C ILE A 224 -15.67 12.69 6.68
N GLN A 225 -16.88 12.17 6.43
CA GLN A 225 -17.14 11.27 5.29
C GLN A 225 -16.90 11.96 3.95
N ALA A 226 -17.32 13.20 3.76
CA ALA A 226 -17.06 13.95 2.54
C ALA A 226 -15.55 14.17 2.30
N LYS A 227 -14.76 14.35 3.38
CA LYS A 227 -13.29 14.42 3.29
C LYS A 227 -12.68 13.07 2.95
N ILE A 228 -13.19 11.98 3.53
CA ILE A 228 -12.79 10.62 3.19
C ILE A 228 -13.06 10.36 1.69
N ASP A 229 -14.26 10.64 1.20
CA ASP A 229 -14.65 10.43 -0.19
C ASP A 229 -13.81 11.26 -1.18
N ARG A 230 -13.25 12.39 -0.74
CA ARG A 230 -12.33 13.20 -1.53
C ARG A 230 -11.00 12.47 -1.77
N TYR A 231 -10.48 11.78 -0.77
CA TYR A 231 -9.14 11.16 -0.80
C TYR A 231 -9.16 9.66 -1.06
N TRP A 232 -10.30 9.00 -0.87
CA TRP A 232 -10.46 7.58 -1.16
C TRP A 232 -11.49 7.35 -2.26
N THR A 233 -11.34 6.27 -3.00
CA THR A 233 -12.32 5.82 -3.99
C THR A 233 -13.03 4.60 -3.45
N GLY A 234 -14.32 4.78 -3.12
CA GLY A 234 -15.11 3.71 -2.51
C GLY A 234 -15.62 2.69 -3.52
N THR A 235 -16.04 3.13 -4.71
CA THR A 235 -16.58 2.27 -5.78
C THR A 235 -15.52 2.06 -6.85
N TYR A 236 -15.20 0.80 -7.14
CA TYR A 236 -14.21 0.40 -8.14
C TYR A 236 -14.43 -1.02 -8.63
N ARG A 237 -13.82 -1.37 -9.76
CA ARG A 237 -13.86 -2.71 -10.35
C ARG A 237 -13.13 -3.73 -9.48
N VAL A 238 -13.73 -4.92 -9.31
CA VAL A 238 -13.17 -6.00 -8.47
C VAL A 238 -11.90 -6.62 -9.04
N GLU A 239 -11.60 -6.41 -10.32
CA GLU A 239 -10.33 -6.77 -10.95
C GLU A 239 -9.14 -6.16 -10.19
N GLY A 240 -9.33 -4.97 -9.59
CA GLY A 240 -8.32 -4.36 -8.73
C GLY A 240 -7.97 -5.18 -7.48
N LEU A 241 -8.93 -5.93 -6.91
CA LEU A 241 -8.65 -6.81 -5.77
C LEU A 241 -7.82 -8.03 -6.19
N VAL A 242 -8.05 -8.51 -7.42
CA VAL A 242 -7.26 -9.59 -8.02
C VAL A 242 -5.82 -9.13 -8.26
N ALA A 243 -5.65 -7.94 -8.83
CA ALA A 243 -4.33 -7.34 -9.02
C ALA A 243 -3.61 -7.07 -7.69
N LEU A 244 -4.34 -6.61 -6.65
CA LEU A 244 -3.79 -6.40 -5.31
C LEU A 244 -3.28 -7.71 -4.70
N GLN A 245 -4.05 -8.79 -4.79
CA GLN A 245 -3.61 -10.08 -4.27
C GLN A 245 -2.40 -10.60 -5.05
N ALA A 246 -2.39 -10.48 -6.37
CA ALA A 246 -1.25 -10.86 -7.19
C ALA A 246 0.02 -10.05 -6.86
N LEU A 247 -0.11 -8.76 -6.53
CA LEU A 247 1.00 -7.95 -6.03
C LEU A 247 1.55 -8.52 -4.72
N ILE A 248 0.67 -8.84 -3.76
CA ILE A 248 1.08 -9.44 -2.48
C ILE A 248 1.82 -10.76 -2.71
N ASP A 249 1.27 -11.64 -3.54
CA ASP A 249 1.86 -12.95 -3.81
C ASP A 249 3.25 -12.86 -4.46
N GLN A 250 3.46 -11.87 -5.34
CA GLN A 250 4.74 -11.68 -6.01
C GLN A 250 5.80 -10.98 -5.12
N THR A 251 5.36 -10.16 -4.15
CA THR A 251 6.28 -9.26 -3.44
C THR A 251 6.43 -9.57 -1.96
N MET A 252 5.45 -10.17 -1.30
CA MET A 252 5.46 -10.43 0.15
C MET A 252 5.91 -11.86 0.44
N THR A 253 7.17 -12.15 0.11
CA THR A 253 7.79 -13.47 0.26
C THR A 253 8.90 -13.46 1.31
N ASP A 254 9.21 -14.63 1.87
CA ASP A 254 10.31 -14.79 2.82
C ASP A 254 11.66 -14.35 2.23
N GLU A 255 11.86 -14.54 0.92
CA GLU A 255 13.05 -14.08 0.23
C GLU A 255 13.16 -12.54 0.26
N VAL A 256 12.07 -11.83 -0.04
CA VAL A 256 12.01 -10.36 0.02
C VAL A 256 12.23 -9.89 1.44
N PHE A 257 11.59 -10.49 2.43
CA PHE A 257 11.74 -10.12 3.84
C PHE A 257 13.18 -10.26 4.33
N GLY A 258 13.85 -11.36 3.97
CA GLY A 258 15.25 -11.60 4.34
C GLY A 258 16.27 -10.65 3.69
N LYS A 259 15.86 -9.83 2.71
CA LYS A 259 16.71 -8.80 2.10
C LYS A 259 16.59 -7.43 2.78
N VAL A 260 15.54 -7.20 3.60
CA VAL A 260 15.32 -5.92 4.30
C VAL A 260 16.31 -5.78 5.45
N LYS A 261 17.16 -4.74 5.40
CA LYS A 261 18.24 -4.48 6.37
C LYS A 261 18.22 -3.06 6.95
N GLN A 262 17.52 -2.13 6.31
CA GLN A 262 17.48 -0.73 6.70
C GLN A 262 16.55 -0.54 7.90
N PRO A 263 16.73 0.54 8.69
CA PRO A 263 15.84 0.88 9.79
C PRO A 263 14.39 0.99 9.35
N PHE A 264 13.46 0.54 10.19
CA PHE A 264 12.04 0.74 9.92
C PHE A 264 11.19 0.94 11.19
N PHE A 265 10.15 1.74 11.00
CA PHE A 265 9.01 1.85 11.91
C PHE A 265 7.84 1.05 11.33
N LEU A 266 7.14 0.29 12.17
CA LEU A 266 5.94 -0.46 11.81
C LEU A 266 4.87 -0.22 12.87
N GLY A 267 3.86 0.60 12.53
CA GLY A 267 2.70 0.85 13.37
C GLY A 267 1.45 0.16 12.85
N TYR A 268 0.62 -0.38 13.74
CA TYR A 268 -0.62 -1.08 13.38
C TYR A 268 -1.66 -1.01 14.49
N TYR A 269 -2.94 -1.17 14.12
CA TYR A 269 -4.02 -1.28 15.09
C TYR A 269 -4.13 -2.70 15.65
N TYR A 270 -3.98 -2.83 16.96
CA TYR A 270 -4.23 -4.07 17.67
C TYR A 270 -4.55 -3.79 19.14
N GLU A 271 -5.73 -4.19 19.58
CA GLU A 271 -6.18 -4.19 20.97
C GLU A 271 -6.29 -5.64 21.50
N SER A 272 -6.85 -6.54 20.68
CA SER A 272 -7.02 -7.98 20.98
C SER A 272 -7.25 -8.74 19.66
N ASP A 273 -7.30 -10.07 19.74
CA ASP A 273 -7.57 -10.93 18.55
C ASP A 273 -8.92 -10.65 17.89
N THR A 274 -9.89 -10.11 18.63
CA THR A 274 -11.21 -9.74 18.12
C THR A 274 -11.36 -8.24 17.84
N ALA A 275 -10.39 -7.43 18.23
CA ALA A 275 -10.35 -5.99 18.05
C ALA A 275 -8.99 -5.56 17.50
N GLN A 276 -8.80 -5.75 16.21
CA GLN A 276 -7.56 -5.48 15.49
C GLN A 276 -7.86 -4.99 14.08
N ASP A 277 -6.83 -4.74 13.30
CA ASP A 277 -6.97 -4.45 11.88
C ASP A 277 -7.64 -5.63 11.16
N MET A 278 -8.86 -5.39 10.64
CA MET A 278 -9.65 -6.39 9.91
C MET A 278 -9.50 -6.25 8.38
N THR A 279 -8.61 -5.38 7.94
CA THR A 279 -8.27 -5.21 6.51
C THR A 279 -7.05 -6.04 6.14
N VAL A 280 -6.02 -5.99 6.98
CA VAL A 280 -4.74 -6.67 6.75
C VAL A 280 -4.32 -7.48 7.99
N SER A 281 -3.52 -8.50 7.79
CA SER A 281 -3.12 -9.45 8.84
C SER A 281 -2.04 -8.86 9.75
N VAL A 282 -2.38 -8.60 11.00
CA VAL A 282 -1.42 -8.19 12.05
C VAL A 282 -0.36 -9.26 12.28
N SER A 283 -0.75 -10.53 12.28
CA SER A 283 0.21 -11.63 12.45
C SER A 283 1.26 -11.68 11.34
N ALA A 284 0.87 -11.38 10.10
CA ALA A 284 1.80 -11.31 8.98
C ALA A 284 2.77 -10.11 9.10
N MET A 285 2.33 -8.97 9.65
CA MET A 285 3.20 -7.81 9.93
C MET A 285 4.27 -8.17 10.96
N VAL A 286 3.88 -8.84 12.04
CA VAL A 286 4.81 -9.28 13.09
C VAL A 286 5.79 -10.32 12.54
N ASP A 287 5.32 -11.26 11.70
CA ASP A 287 6.17 -12.26 11.06
C ASP A 287 7.19 -11.62 10.10
N PHE A 288 6.77 -10.67 9.28
CA PHE A 288 7.69 -9.86 8.45
C PHE A 288 8.80 -9.23 9.29
N SER A 289 8.44 -8.57 10.41
CA SER A 289 9.42 -7.93 11.28
C SER A 289 10.45 -8.90 11.85
N ARG A 290 10.04 -10.14 12.16
CA ARG A 290 10.97 -11.19 12.63
C ARG A 290 11.90 -11.71 11.53
N LYS A 291 11.42 -11.77 10.28
CA LYS A 291 12.19 -12.27 9.12
C LYS A 291 13.12 -11.22 8.54
N ALA A 292 12.81 -9.93 8.70
CA ALA A 292 13.66 -8.84 8.26
C ALA A 292 15.03 -8.86 8.97
N GLN A 293 16.09 -8.67 8.22
CA GLN A 293 17.47 -8.69 8.70
C GLN A 293 17.93 -7.35 9.29
N THR A 294 17.02 -6.42 9.48
CA THR A 294 17.27 -5.16 10.20
C THR A 294 17.70 -5.45 11.63
N PRO A 295 18.75 -4.81 12.19
CA PRO A 295 19.09 -4.92 13.61
C PRO A 295 17.93 -4.53 14.53
N GLU A 296 17.80 -5.19 15.69
CA GLU A 296 16.66 -4.99 16.60
C GLU A 296 16.57 -3.56 17.14
N ASP A 297 17.72 -2.90 17.37
CA ASP A 297 17.80 -1.51 17.80
C ASP A 297 17.43 -0.50 16.69
N GLN A 298 17.28 -0.97 15.47
CA GLN A 298 16.82 -0.20 14.30
C GLN A 298 15.40 -0.53 13.88
N LYS A 299 14.69 -1.37 14.64
CA LYS A 299 13.27 -1.69 14.45
C LYS A 299 12.45 -1.00 15.54
N ARG A 300 11.36 -0.36 15.14
CA ARG A 300 10.35 0.14 16.09
C ARG A 300 8.97 -0.37 15.70
N LEU A 301 8.46 -1.35 16.45
CA LEU A 301 7.12 -1.91 16.28
C LEU A 301 6.20 -1.34 17.33
N VAL A 302 5.07 -0.77 16.93
CA VAL A 302 4.09 -0.17 17.83
C VAL A 302 2.67 -0.64 17.52
N ALA A 303 2.04 -1.29 18.49
CA ALA A 303 0.62 -1.60 18.47
C ALA A 303 -0.18 -0.42 19.05
N PHE A 304 -1.07 0.14 18.27
CA PHE A 304 -1.96 1.24 18.68
C PHE A 304 -3.33 0.67 19.07
N SER A 305 -3.53 0.43 20.37
CA SER A 305 -4.71 -0.30 20.85
C SER A 305 -6.02 0.47 20.73
N LYS A 306 -5.96 1.78 20.58
CA LYS A 306 -7.15 2.65 20.49
C LYS A 306 -7.36 3.25 19.10
N ALA A 307 -6.50 2.94 18.12
CA ALA A 307 -6.63 3.50 16.78
C ALA A 307 -7.99 3.18 16.14
N GLY A 308 -8.50 1.95 16.36
CA GLY A 308 -9.85 1.53 15.99
C GLY A 308 -10.09 1.41 14.48
N ALA A 309 -9.04 1.52 13.66
CA ALA A 309 -9.15 1.49 12.22
C ALA A 309 -7.82 1.10 11.54
N HIS A 310 -7.93 0.66 10.28
CA HIS A 310 -6.79 0.29 9.43
C HIS A 310 -5.85 1.48 9.16
N VAL A 311 -6.37 2.63 8.74
CA VAL A 311 -5.56 3.82 8.43
C VAL A 311 -5.26 4.57 9.72
N ILE A 312 -4.14 4.22 10.38
CA ILE A 312 -3.78 4.78 11.68
C ILE A 312 -3.11 6.16 11.60
N ASN A 313 -2.58 6.53 10.46
CA ASN A 313 -1.78 7.75 10.22
C ASN A 313 -2.61 8.96 9.74
N SER A 314 -3.94 8.86 9.78
CA SER A 314 -4.85 9.96 9.41
C SER A 314 -5.82 10.30 10.54
N PRO A 315 -5.93 11.57 10.97
CA PRO A 315 -6.90 11.99 12.00
C PRO A 315 -8.35 11.94 11.51
N LEU A 316 -8.59 11.75 10.22
CA LEU A 316 -9.93 11.53 9.68
C LEU A 316 -10.49 10.17 10.08
N ILE A 317 -9.62 9.21 10.41
CA ILE A 317 -9.97 7.81 10.59
C ILE A 317 -9.50 7.29 11.96
N SER A 318 -8.24 7.54 12.32
CA SER A 318 -7.64 7.04 13.56
C SER A 318 -8.07 7.83 14.78
N LYS A 319 -8.46 7.12 15.85
CA LYS A 319 -8.74 7.71 17.16
C LYS A 319 -7.48 7.98 17.99
N GLU A 320 -6.31 7.48 17.53
CA GLU A 320 -5.03 7.55 18.25
C GLU A 320 -3.94 8.28 17.45
N TYR A 321 -4.37 9.14 16.52
CA TYR A 321 -3.49 9.85 15.59
C TYR A 321 -2.34 10.59 16.27
N GLU A 322 -2.58 11.28 17.39
CA GLU A 322 -1.54 12.05 18.09
C GLU A 322 -0.42 11.14 18.63
N GLN A 323 -0.77 9.94 19.11
CA GLN A 323 0.22 8.96 19.53
C GLN A 323 0.98 8.38 18.33
N VAL A 324 0.30 8.07 17.22
CA VAL A 324 0.95 7.64 15.97
C VAL A 324 1.98 8.67 15.52
N LYS A 325 1.61 9.96 15.55
CA LYS A 325 2.51 11.07 15.22
C LYS A 325 3.72 11.12 16.17
N SER A 326 3.48 11.02 17.46
CA SER A 326 4.55 11.04 18.48
C SER A 326 5.53 9.91 18.29
N GLU A 327 5.04 8.67 18.10
CA GLU A 327 5.88 7.50 17.88
C GLU A 327 6.67 7.60 16.56
N THR A 328 6.06 8.19 15.52
CA THR A 328 6.76 8.49 14.27
C THR A 328 7.93 9.44 14.52
N PHE A 329 7.73 10.53 15.25
CA PHE A 329 8.80 11.49 15.54
C PHE A 329 9.90 10.87 16.42
N LEU A 330 9.54 10.07 17.42
CA LEU A 330 10.51 9.33 18.23
C LEU A 330 11.38 8.38 17.38
N PHE A 331 10.80 7.72 16.37
CA PHE A 331 11.60 6.92 15.44
C PHE A 331 12.62 7.75 14.67
N PHE A 332 12.24 8.93 14.18
CA PHE A 332 13.18 9.83 13.51
C PHE A 332 14.29 10.29 14.44
N GLU A 333 13.97 10.64 15.67
CA GLU A 333 14.91 11.25 16.65
C GLU A 333 15.80 10.19 17.33
N GLU A 334 15.20 9.10 17.82
CA GLU A 334 15.91 8.09 18.62
C GLU A 334 16.59 7.01 17.77
N VAL A 335 15.96 6.58 16.67
CA VAL A 335 16.48 5.48 15.84
C VAL A 335 17.29 6.02 14.66
N LEU A 336 16.78 7.05 13.96
CA LEU A 336 17.47 7.59 12.80
C LEU A 336 18.47 8.70 13.15
N GLY A 337 18.45 9.25 14.38
CA GLY A 337 19.31 10.35 14.82
C GLY A 337 19.04 11.67 14.09
N ILE A 338 17.82 11.86 13.56
CA ILE A 338 17.43 13.05 12.79
C ILE A 338 16.69 14.01 13.71
N MET A 339 17.29 15.16 14.01
CA MET A 339 16.71 16.16 14.91
C MET A 339 15.83 17.18 14.18
N PRO A 340 14.80 17.73 14.83
CA PRO A 340 13.98 18.82 14.29
C PRO A 340 14.82 20.02 13.86
N ARG A 341 14.37 20.71 12.80
CA ARG A 341 14.94 21.99 12.33
C ARG A 341 14.08 23.17 12.76
#